data_efb005b0747e43623ef024e5cf74d798
#
_entry.id   efb005b0747e43623ef024e5cf74d798
#
_cell.length_a   1.000
_cell.length_b   1.000
_cell.length_c   1.000
_cell.angle_alpha   90.00
_cell.angle_beta   90.00
_cell.angle_gamma   90.00
#
_symmetry.space_group_name_H-M   'P 1'
#
loop_
_entity.id
_entity.type
_entity.pdbx_description
1 polymer ?
#
loop_
_entity_poly.entity_id
_entity_poly.type
_entity_poly.pdbx_seq_one_letter_code
_entity_poly.pdbx_strand_id
1 'polypeptide(L)'
;MEKKGLIEKNNSGARSIILPEKTRKDMGNVPIPFFSKEPDEEMISNGSIETLFIPSSLYSPSTFAFKVSSWSMKEGGIIPGDIAIMDSEREAKDGDIVLGYPEGGEGKMELRRLRKLKTLTELWPENDSMGITRSKKIVICGILREIRRKY
;
A
#
# COMPACT_ATOMS: atom_id res chain seq x y z
N MET A 1 -13.91 -17.07 26.14
CA MET A 1 -13.70 -16.43 26.42
C MET A 1 -13.21 -16.41 26.03
N GLU A 2 -13.42 -15.94 26.09
CA GLU A 2 -13.50 -15.47 26.24
C GLU A 2 -13.29 -15.54 25.93
N LYS A 3 -13.89 -15.78 25.61
CA LYS A 3 -13.87 -15.48 25.61
C LYS A 3 -13.58 -15.49 25.39
N LYS A 4 -14.16 -15.70 25.20
CA LYS A 4 -13.98 -15.26 25.14
C LYS A 4 -13.32 -15.08 24.76
N GLY A 5 -14.54 -15.73 24.63
CA GLY A 5 -13.95 -15.03 24.37
C GLY A 5 -13.33 -15.19 24.10
N LEU A 6 -13.23 -15.41 23.51
CA LEU A 6 -12.69 -14.95 23.40
C LEU A 6 -11.91 -15.18 23.24
N ILE A 7 -12.16 -15.25 22.89
CA ILE A 7 -11.42 -14.94 22.77
C ILE A 7 -10.70 -15.20 22.68
N GLU A 8 -10.83 -15.31 22.53
CA GLU A 8 -10.33 -15.00 22.58
C GLU A 8 -9.39 -15.09 22.32
N LYS A 9 -9.49 -15.26 22.00
CA LYS A 9 -8.84 -15.01 21.90
C LYS A 9 -8.00 -14.85 21.83
N ASN A 10 -8.15 -15.24 21.61
CA ASN A 10 -7.45 -14.72 21.64
C ASN A 10 -6.63 -14.67 21.58
N ASN A 11 -6.57 -14.50 21.10
CA ASN A 11 -5.92 -13.96 21.16
C ASN A 11 -5.07 -13.83 21.07
N SER A 12 -5.13 -13.61 20.61
CA SER A 12 -4.52 -13.02 20.59
C SER A 12 -3.72 -12.93 20.35
N GLY A 13 -3.79 -12.94 19.97
CA GLY A 13 -3.25 -12.43 19.66
C GLY A 13 -2.83 -12.35 19.34
N ALA A 14 -2.91 -12.36 18.81
CA ALA A 14 -2.74 -12.00 18.44
C ALA A 14 -2.70 -12.21 18.16
N ARG A 15 -2.91 -12.45 17.57
CA ARG A 15 -2.99 -12.33 17.23
C ARG A 15 -3.45 -12.49 17.05
N SER A 16 -3.65 -12.44 16.81
CA SER A 16 -4.08 -12.13 16.68
C SER A 16 -4.64 -12.19 16.72
N ILE A 17 -5.07 -12.34 16.75
CA ILE A 17 -5.65 -11.98 16.99
C ILE A 17 -6.47 -12.20 17.14
N ILE A 18 -7.27 -12.18 17.17
CA ILE A 18 -8.04 -11.95 17.31
C ILE A 18 -8.68 -11.75 17.83
N LEU A 19 -9.61 -11.48 17.78
CA LEU A 19 -10.25 -10.86 18.30
C LEU A 19 -11.28 -11.18 18.83
N PRO A 20 -11.70 -11.04 19.53
CA PRO A 20 -12.83 -11.26 20.11
C PRO A 20 -13.99 -10.58 19.94
N GLU A 21 -14.93 -10.49 20.06
CA GLU A 21 -15.82 -9.79 19.83
C GLU A 21 -16.20 -8.81 20.64
N LYS A 22 -16.15 -8.17 21.21
CA LYS A 22 -16.26 -7.15 21.62
C LYS A 22 -15.77 -6.19 21.50
N THR A 23 -15.42 -6.24 21.86
CA THR A 23 -14.90 -5.29 21.16
C THR A 23 -15.33 -5.21 19.81
N ARG A 24 -16.42 -5.41 19.53
CA ARG A 24 -16.85 -5.50 18.32
C ARG A 24 -17.03 -4.30 17.56
N LYS A 25 -17.39 -3.21 18.05
CA LYS A 25 -17.45 -2.00 17.32
C LYS A 25 -16.09 -1.66 16.82
N ASP A 26 -15.08 -2.05 17.53
CA ASP A 26 -13.74 -1.90 17.06
C ASP A 26 -13.37 -2.97 16.09
N MET A 27 -14.23 -3.93 15.91
CA MET A 27 -13.95 -4.98 14.96
C MET A 27 -13.96 -4.51 13.54
N GLY A 28 -14.38 -3.27 13.30
CA GLY A 28 -14.28 -2.71 11.99
C GLY A 28 -12.87 -2.29 11.58
N ASN A 29 -11.92 -2.26 12.53
CA ASN A 29 -10.58 -1.75 12.27
C ASN A 29 -9.54 -2.84 12.43
N VAL A 30 -8.65 -2.94 11.46
CA VAL A 30 -7.62 -3.97 11.42
C VAL A 30 -6.27 -3.30 11.22
N PRO A 31 -5.23 -3.72 11.97
CA PRO A 31 -3.90 -3.14 11.78
C PRO A 31 -3.23 -3.68 10.52
N ILE A 32 -2.56 -2.80 9.80
CA ILE A 32 -1.75 -3.16 8.65
C ILE A 32 -0.37 -2.53 8.79
N PRO A 33 0.64 -3.07 8.10
CA PRO A 33 1.97 -2.48 8.11
C PRO A 33 1.93 -1.06 7.57
N PHE A 34 2.66 -0.16 8.21
CA PHE A 34 2.75 1.23 7.80
C PHE A 34 4.21 1.66 7.72
N PHE A 35 4.58 2.28 6.60
CA PHE A 35 5.94 2.75 6.35
C PHE A 35 5.93 4.27 6.27
N SER A 36 7.00 4.89 6.76
CA SER A 36 7.07 6.36 6.82
C SER A 36 7.39 7.00 5.47
N LYS A 37 7.73 6.19 4.49
CA LYS A 37 7.96 6.63 3.10
C LYS A 37 7.72 5.44 2.19
N GLU A 38 7.89 5.65 0.88
CA GLU A 38 7.68 4.59 -0.10
C GLU A 38 8.60 3.41 0.19
N PRO A 39 8.06 2.22 0.49
CA PRO A 39 8.89 1.06 0.80
C PRO A 39 9.32 0.32 -0.47
N ASP A 40 10.47 -0.36 -0.39
CA ASP A 40 10.87 -1.27 -1.46
C ASP A 40 10.39 -2.69 -1.12
N GLU A 41 10.71 -3.65 -2.01
CA GLU A 41 10.23 -5.02 -1.82
C GLU A 41 10.74 -5.64 -0.54
N GLU A 42 12.00 -5.35 -0.19
CA GLU A 42 12.59 -5.92 1.01
C GLU A 42 11.90 -5.40 2.27
N MET A 43 11.62 -4.10 2.30
CA MET A 43 10.92 -3.50 3.42
C MET A 43 9.53 -4.09 3.58
N ILE A 44 8.82 -4.29 2.47
CA ILE A 44 7.48 -4.86 2.52
C ILE A 44 7.54 -6.30 3.05
N SER A 45 8.51 -7.10 2.59
CA SER A 45 8.66 -8.48 3.02
C SER A 45 9.01 -8.60 4.50
N ASN A 46 9.86 -7.69 4.99
CA ASN A 46 10.31 -7.74 6.38
C ASN A 46 9.27 -7.18 7.34
N GLY A 47 8.27 -6.47 6.81
CA GLY A 47 7.25 -5.86 7.65
C GLY A 47 7.68 -4.51 8.19
N SER A 48 6.85 -3.92 9.00
CA SER A 48 7.09 -2.60 9.55
C SER A 48 7.00 -2.63 11.07
N ILE A 49 7.64 -1.64 11.70
CA ILE A 49 7.52 -1.44 13.14
C ILE A 49 6.19 -0.78 13.46
N GLU A 50 5.75 0.11 12.57
CA GLU A 50 4.53 0.87 12.77
C GLU A 50 3.34 0.21 12.10
N THR A 51 2.15 0.50 12.59
CA THR A 51 0.92 -0.01 12.02
C THR A 51 -0.07 1.12 11.82
N LEU A 52 -0.98 0.90 10.88
CA LEU A 52 -2.10 1.79 10.62
C LEU A 52 -3.37 0.96 10.70
N PHE A 53 -4.41 1.49 11.34
CA PHE A 53 -5.68 0.78 11.43
C PHE A 53 -6.58 1.19 10.28
N ILE A 54 -7.13 0.20 9.59
CA ILE A 54 -8.04 0.44 8.48
C ILE A 54 -9.33 -0.33 8.71
N PRO A 55 -10.45 0.08 8.08
CA PRO A 55 -11.67 -0.70 8.17
C PRO A 55 -11.46 -2.10 7.61
N SER A 56 -12.12 -3.08 8.22
CA SER A 56 -11.98 -4.47 7.77
C SER A 56 -12.44 -4.66 6.33
N SER A 57 -13.30 -3.79 5.83
CA SER A 57 -13.76 -3.86 4.44
C SER A 57 -12.64 -3.59 3.44
N LEU A 58 -11.58 -2.90 3.86
CA LEU A 58 -10.42 -2.63 2.99
C LEU A 58 -9.29 -3.63 3.21
N TYR A 59 -9.38 -4.45 4.23
CA TYR A 59 -8.29 -5.32 4.64
C TYR A 59 -8.15 -6.54 3.75
N SER A 60 -6.92 -6.90 3.45
CA SER A 60 -6.52 -8.22 2.97
C SER A 60 -5.15 -8.51 3.56
N PRO A 61 -4.69 -9.78 3.57
CA PRO A 61 -3.36 -10.08 4.09
C PRO A 61 -2.23 -9.38 3.37
N SER A 62 -2.47 -8.88 2.16
CA SER A 62 -1.46 -8.22 1.35
C SER A 62 -1.57 -6.69 1.41
N THR A 63 -2.42 -6.15 2.28
CA THR A 63 -2.60 -4.71 2.41
C THR A 63 -1.48 -4.09 3.23
N PHE A 64 -0.93 -2.99 2.76
CA PHE A 64 0.02 -2.19 3.53
C PHE A 64 -0.22 -0.72 3.22
N ALA A 65 0.42 0.15 3.97
CA ALA A 65 0.27 1.59 3.77
C ALA A 65 1.61 2.29 3.94
N PHE A 66 1.73 3.45 3.35
CA PHE A 66 2.91 4.28 3.55
C PHE A 66 2.54 5.75 3.42
N LYS A 67 3.41 6.59 3.98
CA LYS A 67 3.26 8.04 3.86
C LYS A 67 3.97 8.47 2.58
N VAL A 68 3.24 9.16 1.70
CA VAL A 68 3.79 9.65 0.44
C VAL A 68 4.83 10.71 0.74
N SER A 69 6.01 10.58 0.13
CA SER A 69 7.07 11.57 0.28
C SER A 69 7.43 12.22 -1.05
N SER A 70 6.91 11.72 -2.14
CA SER A 70 7.25 12.16 -3.49
C SER A 70 6.16 13.06 -4.07
N TRP A 71 6.56 13.97 -4.95
CA TRP A 71 5.63 14.81 -5.70
C TRP A 71 5.21 14.19 -7.04
N SER A 72 5.54 12.92 -7.28
CA SER A 72 5.34 12.29 -8.58
C SER A 72 3.90 12.29 -9.07
N MET A 73 2.92 12.40 -8.18
CA MET A 73 1.51 12.36 -8.55
C MET A 73 0.76 13.62 -8.13
N LYS A 74 1.46 14.75 -8.02
CA LYS A 74 0.82 15.96 -7.49
C LYS A 74 -0.33 16.45 -8.35
N GLU A 75 -0.22 16.31 -9.68
CA GLU A 75 -1.29 16.77 -10.57
C GLU A 75 -2.47 15.83 -10.58
N GLY A 76 -2.29 14.62 -10.08
CA GLY A 76 -3.38 13.69 -9.84
C GLY A 76 -4.00 13.83 -8.46
N GLY A 77 -3.53 14.80 -7.68
CA GLY A 77 -4.11 15.07 -6.37
C GLY A 77 -3.45 14.35 -5.22
N ILE A 78 -2.34 13.66 -5.44
CA ILE A 78 -1.62 12.96 -4.37
C ILE A 78 -0.35 13.74 -4.06
N ILE A 79 -0.20 14.18 -2.81
CA ILE A 79 0.91 15.05 -2.40
C ILE A 79 1.62 14.45 -1.20
N PRO A 80 2.87 14.89 -0.92
CA PRO A 80 3.58 14.40 0.27
C PRO A 80 2.76 14.64 1.54
N GLY A 81 2.81 13.67 2.43
CA GLY A 81 2.01 13.67 3.64
C GLY A 81 0.74 12.85 3.55
N ASP A 82 0.25 12.60 2.34
CA ASP A 82 -0.89 11.71 2.15
C ASP A 82 -0.50 10.29 2.56
N ILE A 83 -1.49 9.50 2.97
CA ILE A 83 -1.28 8.10 3.28
C ILE A 83 -1.87 7.27 2.16
N ALA A 84 -1.03 6.44 1.54
CA ALA A 84 -1.45 5.55 0.46
C ALA A 84 -1.70 4.16 1.04
N ILE A 85 -2.89 3.62 0.78
CA ILE A 85 -3.24 2.26 1.18
C ILE A 85 -3.14 1.40 -0.06
N MET A 86 -2.31 0.37 0.01
CA MET A 86 -1.87 -0.42 -1.12
C MET A 86 -2.19 -1.88 -0.94
N ASP A 87 -2.25 -2.60 -2.06
CA ASP A 87 -2.39 -4.05 -2.07
C ASP A 87 -1.23 -4.64 -2.87
N SER A 88 -0.43 -5.50 -2.22
CA SER A 88 0.80 -6.01 -2.85
C SER A 88 0.57 -7.25 -3.71
N GLU A 89 -0.60 -7.87 -3.65
CA GLU A 89 -0.81 -9.11 -4.38
C GLU A 89 -1.92 -9.06 -5.42
N ARG A 90 -2.40 -7.86 -5.71
CA ARG A 90 -3.39 -7.69 -6.75
C ARG A 90 -2.68 -7.54 -8.10
N GLU A 91 -3.26 -8.12 -9.16
CA GLU A 91 -2.68 -7.95 -10.47
C GLU A 91 -2.91 -6.54 -10.99
N ALA A 92 -1.84 -5.89 -11.43
CA ALA A 92 -1.93 -4.51 -11.90
C ALA A 92 -2.45 -4.47 -13.32
N LYS A 93 -3.33 -3.52 -13.59
CA LYS A 93 -3.94 -3.33 -14.90
C LYS A 93 -3.54 -1.99 -15.46
N ASP A 94 -3.66 -1.86 -16.77
CA ASP A 94 -3.42 -0.59 -17.44
C ASP A 94 -4.29 0.49 -16.79
N GLY A 95 -3.65 1.61 -16.42
CA GLY A 95 -4.35 2.71 -15.77
C GLY A 95 -4.30 2.71 -14.25
N ASP A 96 -3.86 1.63 -13.62
CA ASP A 96 -3.74 1.61 -12.17
C ASP A 96 -2.60 2.52 -11.70
N ILE A 97 -2.78 3.07 -10.50
CA ILE A 97 -1.67 3.75 -9.83
C ILE A 97 -0.92 2.72 -9.02
N VAL A 98 0.36 2.60 -9.26
CA VAL A 98 1.17 1.54 -8.66
C VAL A 98 2.40 2.13 -8.00
N LEU A 99 2.97 1.36 -7.07
CA LEU A 99 4.28 1.62 -6.50
C LEU A 99 5.24 0.66 -7.19
N GLY A 100 6.17 1.20 -8.00
CA GLY A 100 7.01 0.32 -8.79
C GLY A 100 8.23 1.02 -9.36
N TYR A 101 9.06 0.23 -10.03
CA TYR A 101 10.29 0.71 -10.65
C TYR A 101 10.70 -0.26 -11.76
N PRO A 102 11.53 0.19 -12.71
CA PRO A 102 11.99 -0.71 -13.79
C PRO A 102 12.96 -1.74 -13.24
N GLU A 103 12.82 -2.98 -13.68
CA GLU A 103 13.72 -4.06 -13.25
C GLU A 103 15.14 -3.75 -13.68
N GLY A 104 16.08 -3.92 -12.73
CA GLY A 104 17.49 -3.64 -13.02
C GLY A 104 17.83 -2.16 -13.07
N GLY A 105 16.85 -1.29 -12.90
CA GLY A 105 17.09 0.14 -12.93
C GLY A 105 17.32 0.69 -11.54
N GLU A 106 17.85 1.92 -11.50
CA GLU A 106 18.10 2.59 -10.24
C GLU A 106 17.02 3.62 -9.96
N GLY A 107 15.79 3.25 -10.18
CA GLY A 107 14.70 4.16 -9.98
C GLY A 107 14.29 4.24 -8.53
N LYS A 108 13.80 5.40 -8.16
CA LYS A 108 13.16 5.55 -6.85
C LYS A 108 11.82 4.86 -6.87
N MET A 109 11.46 4.28 -5.74
CA MET A 109 10.11 3.77 -5.55
C MET A 109 9.17 4.96 -5.40
N GLU A 110 8.28 5.13 -6.36
CA GLU A 110 7.31 6.22 -6.36
C GLU A 110 6.00 5.73 -6.89
N LEU A 111 4.93 6.39 -6.50
CA LEU A 111 3.63 6.14 -7.10
C LEU A 111 3.62 6.69 -8.52
N ARG A 112 3.12 5.89 -9.45
CA ARG A 112 3.00 6.29 -10.85
C ARG A 112 1.83 5.58 -11.50
N ARG A 113 1.34 6.15 -12.60
CA ARG A 113 0.26 5.53 -13.38
C ARG A 113 0.86 4.51 -14.31
N LEU A 114 0.34 3.28 -14.27
CA LEU A 114 0.81 2.18 -15.11
C LEU A 114 0.17 2.27 -16.50
N ARG A 115 0.99 2.15 -17.53
CA ARG A 115 0.53 2.05 -18.92
C ARG A 115 1.15 0.81 -19.54
N LYS A 116 0.32 -0.15 -19.88
CA LYS A 116 0.79 -1.39 -20.52
C LYS A 116 0.66 -1.26 -22.02
N LEU A 117 1.79 -1.33 -22.71
CA LEU A 117 1.83 -1.33 -24.15
C LEU A 117 2.18 -2.73 -24.64
N LYS A 118 2.16 -2.94 -25.96
CA LYS A 118 2.37 -4.28 -26.52
C LYS A 118 3.73 -4.86 -26.17
N THR A 119 4.79 -4.04 -26.28
CA THR A 119 6.15 -4.53 -26.14
C THR A 119 6.86 -4.00 -24.91
N LEU A 120 6.27 -3.01 -24.23
CA LEU A 120 6.90 -2.46 -23.03
C LEU A 120 5.84 -1.85 -22.14
N THR A 121 6.27 -1.49 -20.93
CA THR A 121 5.41 -0.92 -19.92
C THR A 121 5.95 0.44 -19.54
N GLU A 122 5.05 1.38 -19.29
CA GLU A 122 5.43 2.74 -18.91
C GLU A 122 4.89 3.07 -17.54
N LEU A 123 5.68 3.82 -16.78
CA LEU A 123 5.26 4.41 -15.51
C LEU A 123 5.21 5.92 -15.71
N TRP A 124 4.00 6.46 -15.61
CA TRP A 124 3.74 7.87 -15.88
C TRP A 124 3.56 8.63 -14.58
N PRO A 125 4.43 9.61 -14.30
CA PRO A 125 4.15 10.52 -13.19
C PRO A 125 3.06 11.48 -13.62
N GLU A 126 2.29 11.96 -12.65
CA GLU A 126 1.33 13.05 -12.91
C GLU A 126 1.96 14.32 -12.36
N ASN A 127 3.06 14.70 -13.01
CA ASN A 127 3.86 15.85 -12.62
C ASN A 127 4.67 16.27 -13.84
N ASP A 128 4.41 17.47 -14.35
CA ASP A 128 5.05 17.98 -15.57
C ASP A 128 6.56 18.06 -15.46
N SER A 129 7.10 18.14 -14.24
CA SER A 129 8.55 18.25 -14.03
C SER A 129 9.27 16.92 -14.08
N MET A 130 8.55 15.82 -14.19
CA MET A 130 9.13 14.48 -14.09
C MET A 130 8.88 13.72 -15.39
N GLY A 131 9.84 12.84 -15.74
CA GLY A 131 9.77 12.10 -16.98
C GLY A 131 9.10 10.74 -16.83
N ILE A 132 8.68 10.21 -17.98
CA ILE A 132 8.08 8.89 -18.06
C ILE A 132 9.18 7.84 -18.02
N THR A 133 8.95 6.77 -17.23
CA THR A 133 9.87 5.63 -17.19
C THR A 133 9.31 4.53 -18.07
N ARG A 134 10.15 3.99 -18.95
CA ARG A 134 9.77 2.90 -19.86
C ARG A 134 10.68 1.71 -19.66
N SER A 135 10.11 0.52 -19.65
CA SER A 135 10.92 -0.69 -19.52
C SER A 135 10.12 -1.88 -20.02
N LYS A 136 10.83 -2.93 -20.46
CA LYS A 136 10.19 -4.19 -20.81
C LYS A 136 9.66 -4.88 -19.56
N LYS A 137 10.29 -4.65 -18.42
CA LYS A 137 9.86 -5.23 -17.16
C LYS A 137 9.82 -4.18 -16.08
N ILE A 138 8.68 -4.11 -15.41
CA ILE A 138 8.47 -3.22 -14.27
C ILE A 138 8.20 -4.10 -13.05
N VAL A 139 8.92 -3.82 -11.96
CA VAL A 139 8.63 -4.46 -10.68
C VAL A 139 7.55 -3.63 -10.01
N ILE A 140 6.43 -4.26 -9.70
CA ILE A 140 5.30 -3.59 -9.05
C ILE A 140 5.19 -4.12 -7.64
N CYS A 141 5.34 -3.24 -6.65
CA CYS A 141 5.29 -3.62 -5.24
C CYS A 141 3.91 -3.49 -4.66
N GLY A 142 3.04 -2.74 -5.29
CA GLY A 142 1.68 -2.60 -4.81
C GLY A 142 0.84 -1.77 -5.74
N ILE A 143 -0.48 -1.89 -5.59
CA ILE A 143 -1.47 -1.16 -6.36
C ILE A 143 -2.24 -0.29 -5.39
N LEU A 144 -2.43 0.97 -5.75
CA LEU A 144 -3.13 1.92 -4.89
C LEU A 144 -4.60 1.56 -4.79
N ARG A 145 -5.11 1.55 -3.56
CA ARG A 145 -6.52 1.33 -3.30
C ARG A 145 -7.20 2.58 -2.79
N GLU A 146 -6.52 3.36 -1.95
CA GLU A 146 -7.14 4.52 -1.33
C GLU A 146 -6.08 5.48 -0.87
N ILE A 147 -6.40 6.78 -0.88
CA ILE A 147 -5.55 7.82 -0.32
C ILE A 147 -6.30 8.43 0.86
N ARG A 148 -5.58 8.66 1.95
CA ARG A 148 -6.10 9.36 3.12
C ARG A 148 -5.30 10.62 3.37
N ARG A 149 -6.00 11.67 3.77
CA ARG A 149 -5.37 12.94 4.07
C ARG A 149 -6.02 13.52 5.33
N LYS A 150 -5.16 14.00 6.22
CA LYS A 150 -5.63 14.72 7.40
C LYS A 150 -5.68 16.20 7.08
N TYR A 151 -6.72 16.83 7.53
CA TYR A 151 -6.87 18.28 7.40
C TYR A 151 -6.78 18.93 8.77
#